data_a0e30bed4894ec36a1e8962612738e89
#
_entry.id   a0e30bed4894ec36a1e8962612738e89
#
_cell.length_a   1.000
_cell.length_b   1.000
_cell.length_c   1.000
_cell.angle_alpha   90.00
_cell.angle_beta   90.00
_cell.angle_gamma   90.00
#
_symmetry.space_group_name_H-M   'P 1'
#
loop_
_entity.id
_entity.type
_entity.pdbx_description
1 polymer ?
#
loop_
_entity_poly.entity_id
_entity_poly.type
_entity_poly.pdbx_seq_one_letter_code
_entity_poly.pdbx_strand_id
1 'polypeptide(L)'
;MDAFRSGEARIGSRHDDEYDGIMHGYSRGKKKMKWTKFKWILFFANILVRRFPCSMFYFHLQSHVQLTIYSLIALVTCLLIWFNVFKHSDIILAANVTELTTSTVAAALGLFTCVIGWGGILLNNRAFLAVYTFLLWLVFAALVIPGYLSYKWRTFNLEGKVNSQWSRELGSAGRLRVQNELECCGYYNPFVEATVSASCYSRTVLPGCKQNFLNFERGVLKWWYISVFGLVPLHIFVMVSGLLCSNHVTYRFGKGLTPKAYRLDIDSVAAIMDNYAK
;
A
#
# COMPACT_ATOMS: atom_id res chain seq x y z
N MET A 1 -27.00 39.78 22.58
CA MET A 1 -26.51 39.60 23.98
C MET A 1 -26.61 38.18 24.50
N ASP A 2 -27.30 37.28 23.82
CA ASP A 2 -27.58 35.92 24.33
C ASP A 2 -26.51 34.86 23.98
N ALA A 3 -25.61 35.14 23.04
CA ALA A 3 -24.54 34.24 22.67
C ALA A 3 -23.40 34.10 23.71
N PHE A 4 -23.28 35.09 24.61
CA PHE A 4 -22.28 35.09 25.68
C PHE A 4 -22.73 34.34 26.96
N ARG A 5 -23.96 33.86 27.02
CA ARG A 5 -24.51 33.11 28.15
C ARG A 5 -24.49 31.59 27.96
N SER A 6 -24.09 31.11 26.80
CA SER A 6 -23.91 29.66 26.60
C SER A 6 -22.68 29.19 27.35
N GLY A 7 -22.83 28.27 28.28
CA GLY A 7 -21.82 27.78 29.21
C GLY A 7 -20.60 27.10 28.59
N GLU A 8 -20.47 27.10 27.28
CA GLU A 8 -19.34 26.46 26.57
C GLU A 8 -17.98 27.15 26.80
N ALA A 9 -17.99 28.49 26.98
CA ALA A 9 -16.73 29.19 27.31
C ALA A 9 -16.22 28.93 28.74
N ARG A 10 -17.13 28.49 29.64
CA ARG A 10 -16.76 28.15 31.03
C ARG A 10 -16.27 26.73 31.21
N ILE A 11 -16.69 25.81 30.34
CA ILE A 11 -16.28 24.39 30.44
C ILE A 11 -14.81 24.21 30.03
N GLY A 12 -14.33 24.96 29.05
CA GLY A 12 -12.92 24.92 28.61
C GLY A 12 -11.93 25.40 29.66
N SER A 13 -12.26 26.51 30.37
CA SER A 13 -11.35 27.08 31.39
C SER A 13 -11.29 26.22 32.67
N ARG A 14 -12.42 25.62 33.06
CA ARG A 14 -12.49 24.80 34.28
C ARG A 14 -11.76 23.47 34.16
N HIS A 15 -11.68 22.95 32.92
CA HIS A 15 -10.96 21.69 32.66
C HIS A 15 -9.44 21.90 32.61
N ASP A 16 -9.00 23.04 32.12
CA ASP A 16 -7.57 23.39 32.07
C ASP A 16 -7.03 23.70 33.48
N ASP A 17 -7.81 24.40 34.32
CA ASP A 17 -7.45 24.72 35.70
C ASP A 17 -7.45 23.48 36.62
N GLU A 18 -8.37 22.53 36.39
CA GLU A 18 -8.41 21.26 37.12
C GLU A 18 -7.26 20.34 36.73
N TYR A 19 -6.78 20.40 35.49
CA TYR A 19 -5.62 19.63 35.01
C TYR A 19 -4.30 20.17 35.56
N ASP A 20 -4.14 21.49 35.66
CA ASP A 20 -2.97 22.14 36.28
C ASP A 20 -2.96 21.96 37.82
N GLY A 21 -4.13 21.97 38.46
CA GLY A 21 -4.27 21.71 39.89
C GLY A 21 -3.89 20.27 40.27
N ILE A 22 -4.19 19.28 39.43
CA ILE A 22 -3.82 17.88 39.63
C ILE A 22 -2.30 17.67 39.46
N MET A 23 -1.64 18.44 38.61
CA MET A 23 -0.21 18.33 38.37
C MET A 23 0.64 18.92 39.56
N HIS A 24 0.15 19.92 40.28
CA HIS A 24 0.84 20.50 41.45
C HIS A 24 0.71 19.68 42.74
N GLY A 25 -0.32 18.82 42.85
CA GLY A 25 -0.57 17.98 44.05
C GLY A 25 0.20 16.65 44.09
N TYR A 26 0.85 16.22 43.03
CA TYR A 26 1.49 14.90 42.93
C TYR A 26 3.03 14.96 42.98
N SER A 27 3.57 15.75 43.90
CA SER A 27 4.98 15.76 44.21
C SER A 27 5.25 15.06 45.53
N ARG A 28 5.22 13.71 45.53
CA ARG A 28 6.01 12.88 46.48
C ARG A 28 5.88 11.39 46.18
N GLY A 29 6.93 10.88 45.58
CA GLY A 29 7.12 9.45 45.43
C GLY A 29 8.03 9.12 44.25
N LYS A 30 9.35 9.20 44.44
CA LYS A 30 10.33 8.69 43.46
C LYS A 30 10.18 7.17 43.33
N LYS A 31 9.10 6.70 42.64
CA LYS A 31 9.08 5.35 42.09
C LYS A 31 10.03 5.34 40.89
N LYS A 32 11.19 4.68 41.04
CA LYS A 32 12.09 4.38 39.92
C LYS A 32 11.29 3.68 38.84
N MET A 33 10.93 4.41 37.80
CA MET A 33 10.17 3.93 36.65
C MET A 33 11.07 2.98 35.88
N LYS A 34 10.85 1.66 36.02
CA LYS A 34 11.55 0.65 35.21
C LYS A 34 11.12 0.84 33.75
N TRP A 35 12.07 1.27 32.96
CA TRP A 35 11.88 1.43 31.54
C TRP A 35 11.79 0.04 30.91
N THR A 36 10.63 -0.31 30.33
CA THR A 36 10.46 -1.54 29.54
C THR A 36 11.07 -1.33 28.16
N LYS A 37 11.52 -2.42 27.49
CA LYS A 37 12.08 -2.38 26.13
C LYS A 37 11.15 -1.65 25.14
N PHE A 38 9.84 -1.79 25.33
CA PHE A 38 8.82 -1.11 24.52
C PHE A 38 8.84 0.42 24.71
N LYS A 39 9.06 0.93 25.93
CA LYS A 39 9.21 2.37 26.19
C LYS A 39 10.48 2.94 25.57
N TRP A 40 11.56 2.15 25.48
CA TRP A 40 12.77 2.52 24.78
C TRP A 40 12.52 2.67 23.27
N ILE A 41 11.81 1.72 22.65
CA ILE A 41 11.44 1.78 21.22
C ILE A 41 10.59 3.02 20.95
N LEU A 42 9.55 3.28 21.77
CA LEU A 42 8.72 4.47 21.65
C LEU A 42 9.51 5.76 21.89
N PHE A 43 10.45 5.75 22.85
CA PHE A 43 11.30 6.90 23.14
C PHE A 43 12.25 7.22 22.00
N PHE A 44 12.94 6.22 21.42
CA PHE A 44 13.78 6.40 20.25
C PHE A 44 12.97 6.80 19.02
N ALA A 45 11.82 6.19 18.80
CA ALA A 45 10.92 6.60 17.72
C ALA A 45 10.47 8.06 17.88
N ASN A 46 10.11 8.49 19.10
CA ASN A 46 9.74 9.88 19.36
C ASN A 46 10.91 10.87 19.27
N ILE A 47 12.14 10.47 19.67
CA ILE A 47 13.34 11.31 19.50
C ILE A 47 13.67 11.46 18.00
N LEU A 48 13.60 10.38 17.23
CA LEU A 48 13.82 10.41 15.78
C LEU A 48 12.80 11.33 15.09
N VAL A 49 11.55 11.29 15.53
CA VAL A 49 10.46 12.15 15.03
C VAL A 49 10.62 13.60 15.50
N ARG A 50 11.08 13.86 16.74
CA ARG A 50 11.20 15.23 17.28
C ARG A 50 12.44 15.98 16.83
N ARG A 51 13.57 15.30 16.58
CA ARG A 51 14.81 15.98 16.15
C ARG A 51 14.81 16.51 14.73
N PHE A 52 13.83 16.10 13.91
CA PHE A 52 13.77 16.50 12.51
C PHE A 52 12.38 17.00 12.08
N PRO A 53 11.95 18.21 12.46
CA PRO A 53 10.72 18.78 11.92
C PRO A 53 10.79 18.98 10.39
N CYS A 54 11.99 19.21 9.83
CA CYS A 54 12.26 19.16 8.39
C CYS A 54 12.27 17.73 7.84
N SER A 55 12.64 16.74 8.64
CA SER A 55 12.69 15.33 8.28
C SER A 55 11.33 14.72 7.99
N MET A 56 10.26 15.15 8.68
CA MET A 56 8.91 14.62 8.40
C MET A 56 8.40 14.98 7.00
N PHE A 57 8.69 16.18 6.53
CA PHE A 57 8.34 16.56 5.16
C PHE A 57 9.16 15.78 4.13
N TYR A 58 10.47 15.61 4.36
CA TYR A 58 11.33 14.76 3.53
C TYR A 58 10.89 13.30 3.57
N PHE A 59 10.52 12.79 4.73
CA PHE A 59 10.08 11.41 4.91
C PHE A 59 8.76 11.13 4.17
N HIS A 60 7.83 12.08 4.20
CA HIS A 60 6.58 12.01 3.46
C HIS A 60 6.79 12.14 1.96
N LEU A 61 7.64 13.09 1.53
CA LEU A 61 8.01 13.23 0.13
C LEU A 61 8.70 11.97 -0.39
N GLN A 62 9.62 11.38 0.39
CA GLN A 62 10.30 10.15 0.07
C GLN A 62 9.32 8.98 -0.10
N SER A 63 8.32 8.85 0.77
CA SER A 63 7.31 7.78 0.69
C SER A 63 6.43 7.91 -0.56
N HIS A 64 6.06 9.13 -0.96
CA HIS A 64 5.32 9.38 -2.21
C HIS A 64 6.13 9.05 -3.45
N VAL A 65 7.40 9.47 -3.48
CA VAL A 65 8.33 9.13 -4.58
C VAL A 65 8.49 7.63 -4.69
N GLN A 66 8.65 6.94 -3.57
CA GLN A 66 8.79 5.49 -3.53
C GLN A 66 7.54 4.77 -4.07
N LEU A 67 6.33 5.19 -3.61
CA LEU A 67 5.05 4.65 -4.12
C LEU A 67 4.94 4.87 -5.63
N THR A 68 5.27 6.06 -6.11
CA THR A 68 5.22 6.39 -7.53
C THR A 68 6.16 5.51 -8.36
N ILE A 69 7.40 5.34 -7.91
CA ILE A 69 8.42 4.56 -8.62
C ILE A 69 7.99 3.09 -8.76
N TYR A 70 7.64 2.42 -7.66
CA TYR A 70 7.31 1.00 -7.78
C TYR A 70 5.97 0.75 -8.49
N SER A 71 4.97 1.64 -8.34
CA SER A 71 3.72 1.54 -9.10
C SER A 71 3.94 1.76 -10.59
N LEU A 72 4.81 2.69 -10.97
CA LEU A 72 5.16 2.93 -12.36
C LEU A 72 5.90 1.74 -12.97
N ILE A 73 6.92 1.21 -12.27
CA ILE A 73 7.67 0.03 -12.72
C ILE A 73 6.72 -1.16 -12.88
N ALA A 74 5.84 -1.41 -11.91
CA ALA A 74 4.88 -2.50 -11.97
C ALA A 74 3.93 -2.34 -13.16
N LEU A 75 3.38 -1.14 -13.38
CA LEU A 75 2.48 -0.90 -14.51
C LEU A 75 3.18 -1.08 -15.85
N VAL A 76 4.38 -0.51 -16.01
CA VAL A 76 5.17 -0.65 -17.25
C VAL A 76 5.48 -2.13 -17.51
N THR A 77 5.90 -2.87 -16.48
CA THR A 77 6.18 -4.32 -16.62
C THR A 77 4.92 -5.09 -17.05
N CYS A 78 3.77 -4.83 -16.43
CA CYS A 78 2.51 -5.46 -16.83
C CYS A 78 2.13 -5.12 -18.28
N LEU A 79 2.27 -3.86 -18.68
CA LEU A 79 1.99 -3.44 -20.06
C LEU A 79 2.92 -4.10 -21.08
N LEU A 80 4.21 -4.23 -20.77
CA LEU A 80 5.17 -4.92 -21.65
C LEU A 80 4.81 -6.40 -21.82
N ILE A 81 4.25 -7.05 -20.79
CA ILE A 81 3.72 -8.41 -20.90
C ILE A 81 2.44 -8.42 -21.75
N TRP A 82 1.51 -7.46 -21.55
CA TRP A 82 0.29 -7.34 -22.34
C TRP A 82 0.56 -7.14 -23.83
N PHE A 83 1.59 -6.35 -24.16
CA PHE A 83 2.02 -6.11 -25.55
C PHE A 83 2.98 -7.16 -26.10
N ASN A 84 3.22 -8.23 -25.35
CA ASN A 84 4.05 -9.35 -25.76
C ASN A 84 5.49 -8.96 -26.16
N VAL A 85 6.10 -8.04 -25.41
CA VAL A 85 7.46 -7.55 -25.67
C VAL A 85 8.53 -8.50 -25.13
N PHE A 86 8.26 -9.15 -23.98
CA PHE A 86 9.21 -10.09 -23.38
C PHE A 86 9.11 -11.48 -24.00
N LYS A 87 10.23 -12.19 -24.07
CA LYS A 87 10.25 -13.61 -24.39
C LYS A 87 9.33 -14.38 -23.43
N HIS A 88 8.53 -15.29 -23.96
CA HIS A 88 7.55 -16.10 -23.23
C HIS A 88 6.36 -15.32 -22.61
N SER A 89 6.16 -14.04 -22.95
CA SER A 89 4.95 -13.31 -22.53
C SER A 89 3.68 -13.99 -23.03
N ASP A 90 3.72 -14.62 -24.20
CA ASP A 90 2.61 -15.38 -24.77
C ASP A 90 2.11 -16.49 -23.82
N ILE A 91 3.03 -17.17 -23.12
CA ILE A 91 2.67 -18.19 -22.12
C ILE A 91 2.01 -17.55 -20.91
N ILE A 92 2.57 -16.42 -20.41
CA ILE A 92 2.00 -15.70 -19.28
C ILE A 92 0.60 -15.21 -19.60
N LEU A 93 0.40 -14.66 -20.82
CA LEU A 93 -0.91 -14.23 -21.30
C LEU A 93 -1.91 -15.38 -21.46
N ALA A 94 -1.43 -16.58 -21.78
CA ALA A 94 -2.29 -17.75 -21.89
C ALA A 94 -2.62 -18.39 -20.52
N ALA A 95 -1.66 -18.46 -19.61
CA ALA A 95 -1.75 -19.25 -18.39
C ALA A 95 -1.98 -18.43 -17.10
N ASN A 96 -1.57 -17.17 -17.06
CA ASN A 96 -1.57 -16.33 -15.84
C ASN A 96 -2.30 -14.99 -16.02
N VAL A 97 -3.38 -14.98 -16.80
CA VAL A 97 -4.17 -13.76 -17.05
C VAL A 97 -4.71 -13.16 -15.77
N THR A 98 -5.15 -13.99 -14.82
CA THR A 98 -5.73 -13.51 -13.55
C THR A 98 -4.71 -12.77 -12.71
N GLU A 99 -3.50 -13.33 -12.55
CA GLU A 99 -2.39 -12.72 -11.83
C GLU A 99 -1.93 -11.44 -12.52
N LEU A 100 -1.85 -11.44 -13.84
CA LEU A 100 -1.47 -10.28 -14.64
C LEU A 100 -2.52 -9.16 -14.53
N THR A 101 -3.80 -9.48 -14.68
CA THR A 101 -4.90 -8.51 -14.60
C THR A 101 -4.97 -7.88 -13.19
N THR A 102 -4.93 -8.70 -12.15
CA THR A 102 -4.96 -8.19 -10.76
C THR A 102 -3.75 -7.33 -10.45
N SER A 103 -2.55 -7.67 -10.95
CA SER A 103 -1.35 -6.86 -10.82
C SER A 103 -1.44 -5.53 -11.58
N THR A 104 -2.02 -5.55 -12.78
CA THR A 104 -2.23 -4.33 -13.59
C THR A 104 -3.19 -3.37 -12.89
N VAL A 105 -4.30 -3.90 -12.35
CA VAL A 105 -5.28 -3.11 -11.58
C VAL A 105 -4.63 -2.53 -10.32
N ALA A 106 -3.85 -3.32 -9.58
CA ALA A 106 -3.16 -2.86 -8.38
C ALA A 106 -2.15 -1.73 -8.70
N ALA A 107 -1.38 -1.86 -9.78
CA ALA A 107 -0.42 -0.86 -10.23
C ALA A 107 -1.11 0.44 -10.69
N ALA A 108 -2.19 0.34 -11.46
CA ALA A 108 -2.99 1.48 -11.90
C ALA A 108 -3.62 2.22 -10.71
N LEU A 109 -4.19 1.48 -9.74
CA LEU A 109 -4.74 2.04 -8.52
C LEU A 109 -3.65 2.73 -7.69
N GLY A 110 -2.44 2.16 -7.63
CA GLY A 110 -1.27 2.76 -7.00
C GLY A 110 -0.90 4.11 -7.61
N LEU A 111 -0.81 4.20 -8.94
CA LEU A 111 -0.53 5.47 -9.64
C LEU A 111 -1.65 6.50 -9.42
N PHE A 112 -2.91 6.10 -9.50
CA PHE A 112 -4.03 6.98 -9.20
C PHE A 112 -3.93 7.56 -7.78
N THR A 113 -3.60 6.71 -6.80
CA THR A 113 -3.37 7.13 -5.41
C THR A 113 -2.21 8.12 -5.32
N CYS A 114 -1.12 7.91 -6.08
CA CYS A 114 -0.01 8.85 -6.14
C CYS A 114 -0.44 10.23 -6.63
N VAL A 115 -1.25 10.32 -7.68
CA VAL A 115 -1.75 11.59 -8.22
C VAL A 115 -2.54 12.36 -7.17
N ILE A 116 -3.43 11.67 -6.44
CA ILE A 116 -4.18 12.27 -5.33
C ILE A 116 -3.25 12.74 -4.21
N GLY A 117 -2.25 11.94 -3.87
CA GLY A 117 -1.26 12.28 -2.85
C GLY A 117 -0.44 13.51 -3.22
N TRP A 118 0.07 13.59 -4.44
CA TRP A 118 0.76 14.78 -4.96
C TRP A 118 -0.16 16.00 -4.97
N GLY A 119 -1.42 15.83 -5.40
CA GLY A 119 -2.44 16.90 -5.32
C GLY A 119 -2.67 17.38 -3.89
N GLY A 120 -2.73 16.47 -2.93
CA GLY A 120 -2.87 16.79 -1.50
C GLY A 120 -1.71 17.61 -0.95
N ILE A 121 -0.47 17.28 -1.35
CA ILE A 121 0.73 18.01 -0.95
C ILE A 121 0.77 19.40 -1.59
N LEU A 122 0.59 19.48 -2.91
CA LEU A 122 0.70 20.75 -3.67
C LEU A 122 -0.39 21.74 -3.30
N LEU A 123 -1.63 21.27 -3.14
CA LEU A 123 -2.77 22.11 -2.78
C LEU A 123 -2.92 22.35 -1.28
N ASN A 124 -2.07 21.70 -0.46
CA ASN A 124 -2.14 21.74 1.01
C ASN A 124 -3.57 21.49 1.54
N ASN A 125 -4.28 20.55 0.93
CA ASN A 125 -5.69 20.27 1.20
C ASN A 125 -5.84 18.99 2.02
N ARG A 126 -6.43 19.10 3.22
CA ARG A 126 -6.64 17.99 4.15
C ARG A 126 -7.56 16.89 3.60
N ALA A 127 -8.56 17.27 2.81
CA ALA A 127 -9.49 16.29 2.23
C ALA A 127 -8.76 15.33 1.28
N PHE A 128 -7.87 15.86 0.42
CA PHE A 128 -7.05 15.02 -0.46
C PHE A 128 -6.12 14.09 0.35
N LEU A 129 -5.56 14.57 1.45
CA LEU A 129 -4.69 13.76 2.28
C LEU A 129 -5.45 12.63 3.00
N ALA A 130 -6.68 12.88 3.43
CA ALA A 130 -7.56 11.88 4.04
C ALA A 130 -7.97 10.81 3.00
N VAL A 131 -8.35 11.23 1.78
CA VAL A 131 -8.66 10.33 0.67
C VAL A 131 -7.43 9.49 0.30
N TYR A 132 -6.25 10.11 0.22
CA TYR A 132 -4.99 9.40 -0.04
C TYR A 132 -4.71 8.31 1.00
N THR A 133 -4.82 8.61 2.29
CA THR A 133 -4.60 7.62 3.34
C THR A 133 -5.60 6.47 3.30
N PHE A 134 -6.85 6.73 2.94
CA PHE A 134 -7.84 5.68 2.71
C PHE A 134 -7.49 4.82 1.49
N LEU A 135 -7.10 5.44 0.38
CA LEU A 135 -6.73 4.73 -0.84
C LEU A 135 -5.48 3.85 -0.65
N LEU A 136 -4.54 4.21 0.22
CA LEU A 136 -3.40 3.36 0.54
C LEU A 136 -3.81 1.99 1.07
N TRP A 137 -4.90 1.89 1.84
CA TRP A 137 -5.44 0.60 2.30
C TRP A 137 -6.00 -0.24 1.15
N LEU A 138 -6.66 0.40 0.19
CA LEU A 138 -7.17 -0.28 -1.00
C LEU A 138 -6.03 -0.77 -1.90
N VAL A 139 -4.99 0.05 -2.08
CA VAL A 139 -3.78 -0.35 -2.82
C VAL A 139 -3.08 -1.52 -2.13
N PHE A 140 -2.99 -1.50 -0.80
CA PHE A 140 -2.42 -2.60 -0.03
C PHE A 140 -3.18 -3.91 -0.27
N ALA A 141 -4.50 -3.88 -0.16
CA ALA A 141 -5.33 -5.05 -0.43
C ALA A 141 -5.15 -5.55 -1.87
N ALA A 142 -5.20 -4.64 -2.85
CA ALA A 142 -5.01 -4.96 -4.25
C ALA A 142 -3.61 -5.53 -4.56
N LEU A 143 -2.56 -5.05 -3.87
CA LEU A 143 -1.20 -5.57 -4.00
C LEU A 143 -1.06 -6.99 -3.47
N VAL A 144 -1.69 -7.31 -2.34
CA VAL A 144 -1.56 -8.63 -1.70
C VAL A 144 -2.25 -9.72 -2.52
N ILE A 145 -3.33 -9.42 -3.25
CA ILE A 145 -4.11 -10.39 -4.02
C ILE A 145 -3.26 -11.19 -5.01
N PRO A 146 -2.54 -10.58 -5.99
CA PRO A 146 -1.75 -11.34 -6.97
C PRO A 146 -0.60 -12.11 -6.30
N GLY A 147 -0.01 -11.58 -5.23
CA GLY A 147 1.01 -12.28 -4.45
C GLY A 147 0.46 -13.54 -3.79
N TYR A 148 -0.70 -13.44 -3.15
CA TYR A 148 -1.35 -14.58 -2.52
C TYR A 148 -1.79 -15.65 -3.54
N LEU A 149 -2.37 -15.24 -4.66
CA LEU A 149 -2.78 -16.16 -5.73
C LEU A 149 -1.58 -16.92 -6.27
N SER A 150 -0.50 -16.22 -6.60
CA SER A 150 0.74 -16.84 -7.10
C SER A 150 1.36 -17.80 -6.08
N TYR A 151 1.38 -17.43 -4.79
CA TYR A 151 1.86 -18.28 -3.71
C TYR A 151 1.00 -19.52 -3.55
N LYS A 152 -0.33 -19.35 -3.51
CA LYS A 152 -1.31 -20.44 -3.37
C LYS A 152 -1.15 -21.47 -4.48
N TRP A 153 -1.17 -21.06 -5.73
CA TRP A 153 -1.05 -21.96 -6.86
C TRP A 153 0.30 -22.69 -6.91
N ARG A 154 1.38 -21.98 -6.61
CA ARG A 154 2.71 -22.59 -6.59
C ARG A 154 2.88 -23.64 -5.50
N THR A 155 2.30 -23.41 -4.32
CA THR A 155 2.57 -24.22 -3.12
C THR A 155 1.63 -25.40 -2.98
N PHE A 156 0.35 -25.21 -3.27
CA PHE A 156 -0.65 -26.23 -2.91
C PHE A 156 -0.99 -27.21 -4.04
N ASN A 157 -1.06 -26.77 -5.28
CA ASN A 157 -1.45 -27.68 -6.37
C ASN A 157 -1.03 -27.16 -7.75
N LEU A 158 0.25 -26.95 -7.97
CA LEU A 158 0.74 -26.45 -9.24
C LEU A 158 0.47 -27.42 -10.40
N GLU A 159 0.67 -28.71 -10.16
CA GLU A 159 0.45 -29.75 -11.18
C GLU A 159 -1.05 -29.82 -11.58
N GLY A 160 -1.94 -29.75 -10.61
CA GLY A 160 -3.39 -29.68 -10.86
C GLY A 160 -3.80 -28.44 -11.63
N LYS A 161 -3.22 -27.26 -11.30
CA LYS A 161 -3.42 -26.01 -12.08
C LYS A 161 -3.01 -26.21 -13.54
N VAL A 162 -1.78 -26.66 -13.78
CA VAL A 162 -1.21 -26.86 -15.13
C VAL A 162 -2.03 -27.85 -15.93
N ASN A 163 -2.45 -28.96 -15.30
CA ASN A 163 -3.29 -29.96 -15.94
C ASN A 163 -4.68 -29.42 -16.32
N SER A 164 -5.34 -28.72 -15.39
CA SER A 164 -6.64 -28.06 -15.66
C SER A 164 -6.53 -27.02 -16.75
N GLN A 165 -5.48 -26.18 -16.70
CA GLN A 165 -5.25 -25.16 -17.71
C GLN A 165 -5.03 -25.77 -19.09
N TRP A 166 -4.19 -26.80 -19.21
CA TRP A 166 -3.93 -27.44 -20.47
C TRP A 166 -5.20 -28.00 -21.09
N SER A 167 -5.99 -28.77 -20.31
CA SER A 167 -7.15 -29.50 -20.83
C SER A 167 -8.39 -28.61 -21.03
N ARG A 168 -8.59 -27.57 -20.23
CA ARG A 168 -9.85 -26.82 -20.17
C ARG A 168 -9.76 -25.35 -20.57
N GLU A 169 -8.67 -24.67 -20.21
CA GLU A 169 -8.61 -23.21 -20.25
C GLU A 169 -7.86 -22.67 -21.48
N LEU A 170 -6.74 -23.30 -21.85
CA LEU A 170 -5.86 -22.82 -22.91
C LEU A 170 -6.49 -22.88 -24.31
N GLY A 171 -7.37 -23.85 -24.53
CA GLY A 171 -7.90 -24.13 -25.89
C GLY A 171 -6.80 -24.44 -26.91
N SER A 172 -7.13 -24.52 -28.18
CA SER A 172 -6.13 -24.81 -29.24
C SER A 172 -5.10 -23.69 -29.41
N ALA A 173 -5.54 -22.45 -29.37
CA ALA A 173 -4.66 -21.30 -29.57
C ALA A 173 -3.65 -21.13 -28.41
N GLY A 174 -4.08 -21.30 -27.16
CA GLY A 174 -3.18 -21.24 -26.01
C GLY A 174 -2.17 -22.40 -25.98
N ARG A 175 -2.63 -23.62 -26.28
CA ARG A 175 -1.75 -24.79 -26.42
C ARG A 175 -0.70 -24.58 -27.51
N LEU A 176 -1.09 -24.01 -28.65
CA LEU A 176 -0.17 -23.69 -29.72
C LEU A 176 0.94 -22.72 -29.29
N ARG A 177 0.58 -21.67 -28.54
CA ARG A 177 1.55 -20.72 -28.00
C ARG A 177 2.55 -21.40 -27.06
N VAL A 178 2.05 -22.21 -26.12
CA VAL A 178 2.90 -22.95 -25.18
C VAL A 178 3.81 -23.94 -25.91
N GLN A 179 3.28 -24.68 -26.90
CA GLN A 179 4.04 -25.64 -27.68
C GLN A 179 5.18 -24.98 -28.48
N ASN A 180 4.90 -23.85 -29.12
CA ASN A 180 5.89 -23.11 -29.92
C ASN A 180 6.98 -22.48 -29.04
N GLU A 181 6.58 -21.87 -27.92
CA GLU A 181 7.52 -21.17 -27.02
C GLU A 181 8.41 -22.11 -26.19
N LEU A 182 7.87 -23.28 -25.80
CA LEU A 182 8.59 -24.24 -24.98
C LEU A 182 9.21 -25.41 -25.80
N GLU A 183 9.09 -25.35 -27.14
CA GLU A 183 9.63 -26.36 -28.06
C GLU A 183 9.21 -27.78 -27.66
N CYS A 184 7.88 -28.01 -27.49
CA CYS A 184 7.30 -29.27 -27.04
C CYS A 184 6.03 -29.59 -27.84
N CYS A 185 5.52 -30.81 -27.75
CA CYS A 185 4.35 -31.22 -28.52
C CYS A 185 3.41 -32.11 -27.68
N GLY A 186 2.13 -31.69 -27.59
CA GLY A 186 1.11 -32.32 -26.76
C GLY A 186 1.37 -32.21 -25.27
N TYR A 187 0.49 -32.75 -24.44
CA TYR A 187 0.67 -32.65 -22.98
C TYR A 187 1.69 -33.64 -22.44
N TYR A 188 1.41 -34.94 -22.59
CA TYR A 188 2.34 -35.99 -22.19
C TYR A 188 3.25 -36.44 -23.33
N ASN A 189 2.69 -36.46 -24.53
CA ASN A 189 3.34 -36.88 -25.78
C ASN A 189 2.62 -36.23 -26.96
N PRO A 190 3.14 -36.32 -28.20
CA PRO A 190 2.52 -35.70 -29.41
C PRO A 190 1.11 -36.14 -29.73
N PHE A 191 0.62 -37.22 -29.13
CA PHE A 191 -0.71 -37.76 -29.39
C PHE A 191 -1.77 -37.31 -28.41
N VAL A 192 -1.36 -36.73 -27.25
CA VAL A 192 -2.28 -36.35 -26.20
C VAL A 192 -2.49 -34.85 -26.21
N GLU A 193 -3.69 -34.42 -26.56
CA GLU A 193 -4.14 -33.02 -26.54
C GLU A 193 -3.17 -32.05 -27.24
N ALA A 194 -2.52 -32.51 -28.29
CA ALA A 194 -1.63 -31.68 -29.10
C ALA A 194 -2.42 -30.78 -30.04
N THR A 195 -1.90 -29.59 -30.28
CA THR A 195 -2.36 -28.73 -31.39
C THR A 195 -1.37 -28.87 -32.53
N VAL A 196 -1.85 -29.27 -33.68
CA VAL A 196 -1.02 -29.50 -34.87
C VAL A 196 -0.41 -28.19 -35.35
N SER A 197 0.92 -28.19 -35.58
CA SER A 197 1.68 -27.07 -36.10
C SER A 197 2.84 -27.57 -36.98
N ALA A 198 3.63 -26.65 -37.52
CA ALA A 198 4.81 -27.00 -38.31
C ALA A 198 5.84 -27.79 -37.51
N SER A 199 5.95 -27.53 -36.21
CA SER A 199 6.87 -28.22 -35.29
C SER A 199 6.24 -29.36 -34.49
N CYS A 200 4.91 -29.38 -34.36
CA CYS A 200 4.15 -30.37 -33.60
C CYS A 200 3.20 -31.15 -34.49
N TYR A 201 3.60 -32.34 -34.84
CA TYR A 201 2.83 -33.27 -35.67
C TYR A 201 3.08 -34.72 -35.23
N SER A 202 2.33 -35.67 -35.74
CA SER A 202 2.32 -37.07 -35.26
C SER A 202 3.68 -37.82 -35.31
N ARG A 203 4.62 -37.35 -36.11
CA ARG A 203 5.98 -37.94 -36.21
C ARG A 203 7.06 -37.06 -35.56
N THR A 204 6.70 -36.04 -34.80
CA THR A 204 7.68 -35.19 -34.13
C THR A 204 8.44 -35.95 -33.04
N VAL A 205 9.70 -35.61 -32.87
CA VAL A 205 10.57 -36.15 -31.79
C VAL A 205 10.52 -35.24 -30.55
N LEU A 206 9.75 -34.16 -30.57
CA LEU A 206 9.65 -33.23 -29.46
C LEU A 206 9.06 -33.90 -28.20
N PRO A 207 9.55 -33.53 -27.01
CA PRO A 207 9.01 -34.06 -25.75
C PRO A 207 7.62 -33.48 -25.48
N GLY A 208 6.85 -34.13 -24.58
CA GLY A 208 5.60 -33.59 -24.08
C GLY A 208 5.79 -32.30 -23.29
N CYS A 209 4.81 -31.40 -23.34
CA CYS A 209 4.89 -30.07 -22.75
C CYS A 209 4.76 -30.04 -21.22
N LYS A 210 4.21 -31.09 -20.60
CA LYS A 210 3.90 -31.12 -19.17
C LYS A 210 5.07 -30.64 -18.31
N GLN A 211 6.24 -31.22 -18.48
CA GLN A 211 7.39 -30.92 -17.62
C GLN A 211 7.95 -29.51 -17.85
N ASN A 212 8.06 -29.10 -19.11
CA ASN A 212 8.56 -27.77 -19.48
C ASN A 212 7.60 -26.69 -19.00
N PHE A 213 6.31 -26.88 -19.18
CA PHE A 213 5.28 -25.95 -18.73
C PHE A 213 5.21 -25.85 -17.19
N LEU A 214 5.29 -27.00 -16.49
CA LEU A 214 5.35 -27.04 -15.02
C LEU A 214 6.57 -26.29 -14.46
N ASN A 215 7.73 -26.47 -15.07
CA ASN A 215 8.95 -25.79 -14.66
C ASN A 215 8.88 -24.29 -14.92
N PHE A 216 8.33 -23.89 -16.05
CA PHE A 216 8.09 -22.49 -16.40
C PHE A 216 7.14 -21.84 -15.39
N GLU A 217 5.96 -22.41 -15.15
CA GLU A 217 4.98 -21.92 -14.18
C GLU A 217 5.54 -21.82 -12.77
N ARG A 218 6.32 -22.83 -12.33
CA ARG A 218 6.99 -22.81 -11.04
C ARG A 218 7.95 -21.62 -10.90
N GLY A 219 8.66 -21.29 -11.95
CA GLY A 219 9.57 -20.12 -12.02
C GLY A 219 8.82 -18.80 -12.00
N VAL A 220 7.85 -18.64 -12.88
CA VAL A 220 7.05 -17.42 -13.02
C VAL A 220 6.32 -17.09 -11.72
N LEU A 221 5.56 -18.03 -11.17
CA LEU A 221 4.82 -17.84 -9.93
C LEU A 221 5.76 -17.57 -8.73
N LYS A 222 6.97 -18.19 -8.71
CA LYS A 222 7.98 -17.91 -7.69
C LYS A 222 8.40 -16.44 -7.72
N TRP A 223 8.80 -15.94 -8.87
CA TRP A 223 9.25 -14.57 -9.00
C TRP A 223 8.10 -13.58 -8.76
N TRP A 224 6.88 -13.92 -9.15
CA TRP A 224 5.70 -13.09 -8.94
C TRP A 224 5.43 -12.84 -7.46
N TYR A 225 5.27 -13.93 -6.67
CA TYR A 225 5.01 -13.75 -5.24
C TYR A 225 6.18 -13.13 -4.48
N ILE A 226 7.44 -13.43 -4.84
CA ILE A 226 8.62 -12.82 -4.21
C ILE A 226 8.62 -11.32 -4.46
N SER A 227 8.38 -10.88 -5.69
CA SER A 227 8.34 -9.45 -6.03
C SER A 227 7.22 -8.74 -5.29
N VAL A 228 6.02 -9.30 -5.27
CA VAL A 228 4.87 -8.70 -4.59
C VAL A 228 5.08 -8.62 -3.09
N PHE A 229 5.46 -9.72 -2.44
CA PHE A 229 5.68 -9.72 -0.99
C PHE A 229 6.93 -8.92 -0.59
N GLY A 230 7.91 -8.78 -1.46
CA GLY A 230 9.02 -7.85 -1.27
C GLY A 230 8.60 -6.38 -1.26
N LEU A 231 7.52 -6.02 -1.96
CA LEU A 231 6.95 -4.67 -1.93
C LEU A 231 6.09 -4.39 -0.69
N VAL A 232 5.56 -5.42 -0.02
CA VAL A 232 4.69 -5.26 1.14
C VAL A 232 5.33 -4.44 2.27
N PRO A 233 6.55 -4.71 2.75
CA PRO A 233 7.17 -3.89 3.80
C PRO A 233 7.38 -2.44 3.37
N LEU A 234 7.71 -2.21 2.10
CA LEU A 234 7.84 -0.85 1.55
C LEU A 234 6.49 -0.13 1.55
N HIS A 235 5.42 -0.82 1.19
CA HIS A 235 4.08 -0.24 1.20
C HIS A 235 3.58 0.04 2.62
N ILE A 236 3.85 -0.84 3.59
CA ILE A 236 3.55 -0.60 5.02
C ILE A 236 4.27 0.66 5.51
N PHE A 237 5.53 0.85 5.11
CA PHE A 237 6.28 2.05 5.42
C PHE A 237 5.59 3.32 4.87
N VAL A 238 5.10 3.27 3.62
CA VAL A 238 4.32 4.37 3.02
C VAL A 238 3.04 4.63 3.79
N MET A 239 2.31 3.58 4.19
CA MET A 239 1.08 3.71 5.00
C MET A 239 1.33 4.36 6.36
N VAL A 240 2.36 3.91 7.07
CA VAL A 240 2.74 4.47 8.38
C VAL A 240 3.14 5.93 8.24
N SER A 241 3.94 6.28 7.23
CA SER A 241 4.33 7.67 6.96
C SER A 241 3.14 8.56 6.61
N GLY A 242 2.19 8.05 5.83
CA GLY A 242 0.94 8.74 5.49
C GLY A 242 0.06 9.02 6.72
N LEU A 243 -0.11 8.04 7.60
CA LEU A 243 -0.84 8.19 8.85
C LEU A 243 -0.18 9.18 9.81
N LEU A 244 1.14 9.14 9.94
CA LEU A 244 1.89 10.08 10.79
C LEU A 244 1.75 11.50 10.28
N CYS A 245 1.81 11.70 8.96
CA CYS A 245 1.62 13.02 8.36
C CYS A 245 0.19 13.53 8.54
N SER A 246 -0.81 12.70 8.33
CA SER A 246 -2.22 13.04 8.55
C SER A 246 -2.47 13.47 10.00
N ASN A 247 -1.93 12.77 10.98
CA ASN A 247 -2.01 13.11 12.40
C ASN A 247 -1.29 14.43 12.72
N HIS A 248 -0.10 14.65 12.15
CA HIS A 248 0.66 15.89 12.38
C HIS A 248 -0.07 17.11 11.86
N VAL A 249 -0.69 17.01 10.68
CA VAL A 249 -1.53 18.08 10.12
C VAL A 249 -2.74 18.35 11.02
N THR A 250 -3.38 17.32 11.56
CA THR A 250 -4.50 17.44 12.50
C THR A 250 -4.07 18.09 13.81
N TYR A 251 -2.89 17.78 14.32
CA TYR A 251 -2.37 18.31 15.57
C TYR A 251 -1.91 19.78 15.44
N ARG A 252 -1.24 20.13 14.34
CA ARG A 252 -0.71 21.49 14.10
C ARG A 252 -1.80 22.50 13.76
N PHE A 253 -2.88 22.09 13.11
CA PHE A 253 -4.01 22.93 12.74
C PHE A 253 -5.24 22.70 13.62
N GLY A 254 -5.11 21.91 14.68
CA GLY A 254 -6.07 21.69 15.75
C GLY A 254 -7.51 21.43 15.28
N LYS A 255 -8.10 20.32 15.65
CA LYS A 255 -9.55 20.20 15.64
C LYS A 255 -10.11 21.27 16.61
N GLY A 256 -10.54 22.39 16.07
CA GLY A 256 -11.31 23.38 16.82
C GLY A 256 -10.54 24.29 17.81
N LEU A 257 -9.24 24.14 17.99
CA LEU A 257 -8.45 25.11 18.73
C LEU A 257 -8.07 26.24 17.77
N THR A 258 -8.70 27.39 17.92
CA THR A 258 -8.24 28.63 17.31
C THR A 258 -6.74 28.82 17.54
N PRO A 259 -5.96 29.29 16.54
CA PRO A 259 -4.56 29.62 16.74
C PRO A 259 -4.41 30.47 18.00
N LYS A 260 -3.31 30.28 18.76
CA LYS A 260 -3.06 31.03 20.01
C LYS A 260 -3.26 32.53 19.88
N ALA A 261 -3.01 33.08 18.67
CA ALA A 261 -3.26 34.49 18.34
C ALA A 261 -4.74 34.91 18.40
N TYR A 262 -5.67 34.00 18.35
CA TYR A 262 -7.12 34.25 18.41
C TYR A 262 -7.75 33.69 19.71
N ARG A 263 -6.96 33.13 20.62
CA ARG A 263 -7.45 32.81 21.95
C ARG A 263 -7.47 34.11 22.73
N LEU A 264 -8.69 34.57 23.01
CA LEU A 264 -8.87 35.65 23.98
C LEU A 264 -8.33 35.14 25.33
N ASP A 265 -7.25 35.75 25.81
CA ASP A 265 -6.74 35.49 27.13
C ASP A 265 -7.74 36.04 28.15
N ILE A 266 -7.92 35.31 29.28
CA ILE A 266 -8.91 35.69 30.31
C ILE A 266 -8.66 37.13 30.76
N ASP A 267 -7.39 37.54 30.88
CA ASP A 267 -7.01 38.91 31.22
C ASP A 267 -7.41 39.94 30.16
N SER A 268 -7.34 39.60 28.88
CA SER A 268 -7.82 40.48 27.80
C SER A 268 -9.33 40.59 27.75
N VAL A 269 -10.07 39.52 28.10
CA VAL A 269 -11.52 39.55 28.22
C VAL A 269 -11.95 40.39 29.44
N ALA A 270 -11.25 40.22 30.57
CA ALA A 270 -11.50 41.04 31.78
C ALA A 270 -11.26 42.55 31.49
N ALA A 271 -10.17 42.90 30.82
CA ALA A 271 -9.85 44.26 30.43
C ALA A 271 -10.90 44.87 29.44
N ILE A 272 -11.44 44.07 28.53
CA ILE A 272 -12.50 44.48 27.63
C ILE A 272 -13.81 44.68 28.43
N MET A 273 -14.14 43.82 29.36
CA MET A 273 -15.33 43.94 30.20
C MET A 273 -15.28 45.15 31.11
N ASP A 274 -14.13 45.45 31.71
CA ASP A 274 -13.92 46.65 32.52
C ASP A 274 -14.06 47.94 31.71
N ASN A 275 -13.63 47.97 30.48
CA ASN A 275 -13.81 49.13 29.56
C ASN A 275 -15.26 49.34 29.11
N TYR A 276 -16.10 48.30 29.11
CA TYR A 276 -17.54 48.43 28.79
C TYR A 276 -18.40 48.70 30.05
N ALA A 277 -17.86 48.55 31.23
CA ALA A 277 -18.55 48.82 32.51
C ALA A 277 -18.37 50.27 33.02
N LYS A 278 -17.45 50.99 32.40
CA LYS A 278 -17.26 52.47 32.61
C LYS A 278 -18.05 53.27 31.59
#